data_bb807133ff6a2e18e1c80b9b1c35f61c
#
_entry.id   bb807133ff6a2e18e1c80b9b1c35f61c
#
_cell.length_a   1.000
_cell.length_b   1.000
_cell.length_c   1.000
_cell.angle_alpha   90.00
_cell.angle_beta   90.00
_cell.angle_gamma   90.00
#
_symmetry.space_group_name_H-M   'P 1'
#
loop_
_entity.id
_entity.type
_entity.pdbx_description
1 polymer ?
#
loop_
_entity_poly.entity_id
_entity_poly.type
_entity_poly.pdbx_seq_one_letter_code
_entity_poly.pdbx_strand_id
1 'polypeptide(L)'
;MWAILKFDRKNFFNLRNNLKKKLGKNFLLYRPKLLIQTYKKNILVDKKVDIMGDYLFIYHEKLCDDKIINELKFTRGLKYFLKGFVLSQKDIKNFIDKCKKFENNKGLIT
;
A
#
# COMPACT_ATOMS: atom_id res chain seq x y z
N MET A 1 -6.28 9.41 8.14
CA MET A 1 -6.97 9.25 6.84
C MET A 1 -6.17 8.35 5.94
N TRP A 2 -6.83 7.47 5.23
CA TRP A 2 -6.23 6.59 4.22
C TRP A 2 -6.22 7.27 2.87
N ALA A 3 -5.15 7.00 2.09
CA ALA A 3 -5.08 7.36 0.68
C ALA A 3 -4.57 6.16 -0.12
N ILE A 4 -4.79 6.20 -1.42
CA ILE A 4 -4.28 5.19 -2.35
C ILE A 4 -3.32 5.89 -3.29
N LEU A 5 -2.13 5.32 -3.45
CA LEU A 5 -1.13 5.85 -4.36
C LEU A 5 -0.64 4.77 -5.32
N LYS A 6 -0.25 5.21 -6.52
CA LYS A 6 0.48 4.37 -7.46
C LYS A 6 1.97 4.58 -7.25
N PHE A 7 2.73 3.51 -7.23
CA PHE A 7 4.15 3.54 -6.95
C PHE A 7 4.96 2.77 -7.99
N ASP A 8 6.26 3.05 -8.01
CA ASP A 8 7.22 2.30 -8.81
C ASP A 8 7.84 1.20 -7.93
N ARG A 9 7.60 -0.06 -8.28
CA ARG A 9 8.07 -1.21 -7.50
C ARG A 9 9.58 -1.22 -7.31
N LYS A 10 10.34 -0.79 -8.31
CA LYS A 10 11.80 -0.73 -8.24
C LYS A 10 12.30 0.24 -7.19
N ASN A 11 11.51 1.27 -6.88
CA ASN A 11 11.85 2.32 -5.94
C ASN A 11 11.07 2.25 -4.63
N PHE A 12 10.47 1.10 -4.30
CA PHE A 12 9.63 0.96 -3.11
C PHE A 12 10.37 1.31 -1.83
N PHE A 13 11.61 0.83 -1.65
CA PHE A 13 12.40 1.15 -0.45
C PHE A 13 12.72 2.63 -0.37
N ASN A 14 13.06 3.26 -1.49
CA ASN A 14 13.28 4.71 -1.55
C ASN A 14 12.02 5.48 -1.20
N LEU A 15 10.88 5.05 -1.72
CA LEU A 15 9.57 5.63 -1.40
C LEU A 15 9.31 5.57 0.10
N ARG A 16 9.44 4.40 0.70
CA ARG A 16 9.21 4.18 2.13
C ARG A 16 10.11 5.07 2.99
N ASN A 17 11.41 5.12 2.67
CA ASN A 17 12.37 5.93 3.42
C ASN A 17 12.08 7.42 3.28
N ASN A 18 11.74 7.88 2.09
CA ASN A 18 11.45 9.29 1.83
C ASN A 18 10.13 9.72 2.49
N LEU A 19 9.11 8.85 2.50
CA LEU A 19 7.87 9.11 3.22
C LEU A 19 8.11 9.22 4.72
N LYS A 20 8.98 8.36 5.27
CA LYS A 20 9.36 8.42 6.67
C LYS A 20 10.04 9.74 7.03
N LYS A 21 10.89 10.26 6.15
CA LYS A 21 11.53 11.56 6.34
C LYS A 21 10.52 12.71 6.32
N LYS A 22 9.52 12.64 5.45
CA LYS A 22 8.53 13.70 5.27
C LYS A 22 7.39 13.66 6.29
N LEU A 23 6.95 12.46 6.68
CA LEU A 23 5.79 12.26 7.54
C LEU A 23 6.15 11.86 8.98
N GLY A 24 7.41 11.51 9.24
CA GLY A 24 7.82 10.99 10.53
C GLY A 24 7.51 9.50 10.68
N LYS A 25 7.46 9.03 11.94
CA LYS A 25 7.28 7.59 12.23
C LYS A 25 5.82 7.14 12.22
N ASN A 26 4.87 8.06 12.26
CA ASN A 26 3.45 7.76 12.49
C ASN A 26 2.65 7.60 11.19
N PHE A 27 3.22 6.93 10.21
CA PHE A 27 2.48 6.58 9.00
C PHE A 27 2.47 5.07 8.81
N LEU A 28 1.47 4.58 8.09
CA LEU A 28 1.33 3.17 7.76
C LEU A 28 1.29 3.01 6.25
N LEU A 29 2.02 2.04 5.74
CA LEU A 29 1.88 1.58 4.36
C LEU A 29 1.27 0.19 4.38
N TYR A 30 0.22 -0.02 3.59
CA TYR A 30 -0.41 -1.32 3.46
C TYR A 30 -0.43 -1.77 2.00
N ARG A 31 0.19 -2.89 1.78
CA ARG A 31 0.37 -3.49 0.46
C ARG A 31 -0.07 -4.95 0.55
N PRO A 32 -1.39 -5.22 0.38
CA PRO A 32 -1.93 -6.56 0.58
C PRO A 32 -1.37 -7.55 -0.44
N LYS A 33 -0.94 -8.71 0.05
CA LYS A 33 -0.36 -9.76 -0.78
C LYS A 33 -1.12 -11.07 -0.62
N LEU A 34 -1.40 -11.70 -1.75
CA LEU A 34 -2.03 -13.01 -1.81
C LEU A 34 -0.95 -14.08 -1.94
N LEU A 35 -1.07 -15.12 -1.13
CA LEU A 35 -0.22 -16.31 -1.25
C LEU A 35 -0.88 -17.30 -2.20
N ILE A 36 -0.19 -17.62 -3.29
CA ILE A 36 -0.64 -18.60 -4.27
C ILE A 36 0.37 -19.74 -4.30
N GLN A 37 -0.14 -20.97 -4.31
CA GLN A 37 0.69 -22.16 -4.48
C GLN A 37 0.56 -22.65 -5.93
N THR A 38 1.68 -22.79 -6.60
CA THR A 38 1.74 -23.27 -7.97
C THR A 38 2.75 -24.41 -8.11
N TYR A 39 2.54 -25.27 -9.11
CA TYR A 39 3.52 -26.30 -9.45
C TYR A 39 4.49 -25.76 -10.49
N LYS A 40 5.79 -25.91 -10.20
CA LYS A 40 6.86 -25.60 -11.14
C LYS A 40 7.82 -26.78 -11.18
N LYS A 41 7.95 -27.42 -12.34
CA LYS A 41 8.75 -28.65 -12.51
C LYS A 41 8.37 -29.73 -11.48
N ASN A 42 7.07 -29.96 -11.30
CA ASN A 42 6.49 -30.91 -10.33
C ASN A 42 6.80 -30.62 -8.86
N ILE A 43 7.26 -29.40 -8.54
CA ILE A 43 7.50 -28.94 -7.18
C ILE A 43 6.46 -27.88 -6.84
N LEU A 44 5.85 -27.99 -5.64
CA LEU A 44 4.92 -26.99 -5.15
C LEU A 44 5.71 -25.75 -4.68
N VAL A 45 5.45 -24.61 -5.33
CA VAL A 45 6.13 -23.35 -5.06
C VAL A 45 5.13 -22.32 -4.58
N ASP A 46 5.49 -21.58 -3.52
CA ASP A 46 4.71 -20.46 -3.02
C ASP A 46 5.05 -19.20 -3.83
N LYS A 47 4.01 -18.50 -4.27
CA LYS A 47 4.14 -17.24 -4.98
C LYS A 47 3.34 -16.16 -4.26
N LYS A 48 3.96 -15.01 -4.02
CA LYS A 48 3.32 -13.84 -3.44
C LYS A 48 2.90 -12.89 -4.56
N VAL A 49 1.64 -12.49 -4.56
CA VAL A 49 1.08 -11.60 -5.57
C VAL A 49 0.48 -10.37 -4.90
N ASP A 50 0.85 -9.19 -5.38
CA ASP A 50 0.23 -7.94 -4.93
C ASP A 50 -1.21 -7.88 -5.42
N ILE A 51 -2.18 -7.84 -4.50
CA ILE A 51 -3.60 -7.77 -4.85
C ILE A 51 -3.92 -6.46 -5.57
N MET A 52 -3.29 -5.37 -5.14
CA MET A 52 -3.52 -4.03 -5.68
C MET A 52 -2.59 -3.68 -6.85
N GLY A 53 -1.74 -4.62 -7.30
CA GLY A 53 -0.78 -4.33 -8.37
C GLY A 53 0.22 -3.25 -7.95
N ASP A 54 0.30 -2.19 -8.73
CA ASP A 54 1.22 -1.06 -8.47
C ASP A 54 0.62 0.01 -7.55
N TYR A 55 -0.47 -0.31 -6.86
CA TYR A 55 -1.12 0.58 -5.89
C TYR A 55 -0.90 0.07 -4.48
N LEU A 56 -0.84 1.01 -3.54
CA LEU A 56 -0.81 0.68 -2.11
C LEU A 56 -1.61 1.70 -1.32
N PHE A 57 -1.94 1.33 -0.08
CA PHE A 57 -2.62 2.21 0.84
C PHE A 57 -1.60 2.89 1.75
N ILE A 58 -1.81 4.17 2.01
CA ILE A 58 -1.04 4.94 2.99
C ILE A 58 -2.00 5.56 4.00
N TYR A 59 -1.65 5.47 5.27
CA TYR A 59 -2.38 6.13 6.36
C TYR A 59 -1.51 7.17 7.04
N HIS A 60 -2.05 8.36 7.19
CA HIS A 60 -1.49 9.41 8.05
C HIS A 60 -2.60 10.40 8.39
N GLU A 61 -2.55 10.96 9.60
CA GLU A 61 -3.57 11.91 10.06
C GLU A 61 -3.64 13.20 9.23
N LYS A 62 -2.53 13.62 8.63
CA LYS A 62 -2.42 14.86 7.85
C LYS A 62 -2.74 14.71 6.36
N LEU A 63 -3.16 13.55 5.89
CA LEU A 63 -3.48 13.35 4.46
C LEU A 63 -4.74 14.10 4.00
N CYS A 64 -5.52 14.65 4.92
CA CYS A 64 -6.62 15.54 4.58
C CYS A 64 -6.15 16.94 4.15
N ASP A 65 -4.90 17.30 4.41
CA ASP A 65 -4.33 18.59 4.04
C ASP A 65 -3.72 18.52 2.63
N ASP A 66 -4.27 19.32 1.71
CA ASP A 66 -3.80 19.38 0.32
C ASP A 66 -2.34 19.79 0.20
N LYS A 67 -1.82 20.59 1.14
CA LYS A 67 -0.41 20.98 1.16
C LYS A 67 0.49 19.78 1.36
N ILE A 68 0.12 18.88 2.26
CA ILE A 68 0.86 17.65 2.53
C ILE A 68 0.83 16.74 1.30
N ILE A 69 -0.33 16.56 0.68
CA ILE A 69 -0.46 15.77 -0.55
C ILE A 69 0.42 16.35 -1.66
N ASN A 70 0.42 17.67 -1.83
CA ASN A 70 1.24 18.33 -2.85
C ASN A 70 2.73 18.16 -2.59
N GLU A 71 3.17 18.19 -1.33
CA GLU A 71 4.56 17.93 -0.96
C GLU A 71 4.95 16.47 -1.25
N LEU A 72 4.06 15.53 -0.98
CA LEU A 72 4.33 14.09 -1.17
C LEU A 72 4.37 13.68 -2.64
N LYS A 73 3.70 14.40 -3.53
CA LYS A 73 3.67 14.08 -4.97
C LYS A 73 5.04 13.91 -5.61
N PHE A 74 6.03 14.65 -5.12
CA PHE A 74 7.38 14.66 -5.67
C PHE A 74 8.31 13.68 -4.98
N THR A 75 7.78 12.79 -4.16
CA THR A 75 8.57 11.75 -3.51
C THR A 75 9.01 10.71 -4.52
N ARG A 76 10.29 10.38 -4.52
CA ARG A 76 10.83 9.35 -5.42
C ARG A 76 10.15 8.01 -5.17
N GLY A 77 9.69 7.39 -6.24
CA GLY A 77 8.96 6.13 -6.19
C GLY A 77 7.46 6.28 -6.10
N LEU A 78 6.94 7.49 -5.84
CA LEU A 78 5.52 7.78 -5.86
C LEU A 78 5.16 8.35 -7.23
N LYS A 79 4.23 7.68 -7.95
CA LYS A 79 3.79 8.14 -9.26
C LYS A 79 2.68 9.16 -9.15
N TYR A 80 1.61 8.81 -8.44
CA TYR A 80 0.49 9.74 -8.18
C TYR A 80 -0.43 9.17 -7.10
N PHE A 81 -1.24 10.03 -6.50
CA PHE A 81 -2.34 9.64 -5.64
C PHE A 81 -3.61 9.47 -6.48
N LEU A 82 -4.43 8.45 -6.15
CA LEU A 82 -5.75 8.32 -6.75
C LEU A 82 -6.65 9.44 -6.24
N LYS A 83 -7.42 10.03 -7.14
CA LYS A 83 -8.40 11.06 -6.78
C LYS A 83 -9.59 10.44 -6.04
N GLY A 84 -10.24 11.24 -5.21
CA GLY A 84 -11.47 10.83 -4.53
C GLY A 84 -11.28 9.99 -3.28
N PHE A 85 -10.04 9.80 -2.80
CA PHE A 85 -9.81 9.01 -1.58
C PHE A 85 -10.49 9.61 -0.34
N VAL A 86 -10.66 10.92 -0.31
CA VAL A 86 -11.32 11.60 0.82
C VAL A 86 -12.77 11.11 1.00
N LEU A 87 -13.49 10.93 -0.12
CA LEU A 87 -14.88 10.48 -0.12
C LEU A 87 -15.02 8.98 0.07
N SER A 88 -13.94 8.24 -0.15
CA SER A 88 -13.95 6.77 -0.14
C SER A 88 -13.38 6.16 1.14
N GLN A 89 -13.23 6.92 2.21
CA GLN A 89 -12.58 6.46 3.46
C GLN A 89 -13.25 5.21 4.03
N LYS A 90 -14.56 5.16 4.07
CA LYS A 90 -15.31 4.03 4.58
C LYS A 90 -15.04 2.76 3.75
N ASP A 91 -15.06 2.88 2.44
CA ASP A 91 -14.82 1.76 1.53
C ASP A 91 -13.37 1.27 1.61
N ILE A 92 -12.42 2.19 1.70
CA ILE A 92 -10.99 1.87 1.86
C ILE A 92 -10.77 1.10 3.16
N LYS A 93 -11.30 1.60 4.26
CA LYS A 93 -11.18 0.95 5.56
C LYS A 93 -11.81 -0.44 5.57
N ASN A 94 -13.01 -0.57 5.00
CA ASN A 94 -13.69 -1.86 4.91
C ASN A 94 -12.88 -2.87 4.10
N PHE A 95 -12.30 -2.44 2.99
CA PHE A 95 -11.46 -3.30 2.16
C PHE A 95 -10.21 -3.75 2.92
N ILE A 96 -9.52 -2.82 3.61
CA ILE A 96 -8.33 -3.13 4.40
C ILE A 96 -8.66 -4.09 5.54
N ASP A 97 -9.72 -3.83 6.27
CA ASP A 97 -10.15 -4.69 7.38
C ASP A 97 -10.46 -6.11 6.88
N LYS A 98 -11.12 -6.22 5.73
CA LYS A 98 -11.40 -7.50 5.09
C LYS A 98 -10.13 -8.24 4.69
N CYS A 99 -9.17 -7.54 4.09
CA CYS A 99 -7.88 -8.13 3.74
C CYS A 99 -7.15 -8.63 4.98
N LYS A 100 -7.08 -7.83 6.04
CA LYS A 100 -6.40 -8.19 7.28
C LYS A 100 -7.04 -9.39 7.97
N LYS A 101 -8.35 -9.54 7.87
CA LYS A 101 -9.08 -10.68 8.43
C LYS A 101 -8.61 -12.01 7.84
N PHE A 102 -8.21 -12.03 6.57
CA PHE A 102 -7.78 -13.24 5.88
C PHE A 102 -6.26 -13.42 5.82
N GLU A 103 -5.50 -12.53 6.47
CA GLU A 103 -4.06 -12.66 6.55
C GLU A 103 -3.65 -13.78 7.52
N ASN A 104 -2.60 -14.52 7.14
CA ASN A 104 -1.96 -15.50 8.02
C ASN A 104 -0.92 -14.81 8.94
N ASN A 105 -0.16 -15.62 9.70
CA ASN A 105 0.86 -15.12 10.64
C ASN A 105 1.98 -14.30 9.95
N LYS A 106 2.15 -14.47 8.65
CA LYS A 106 3.17 -13.76 7.85
C LYS A 106 2.61 -12.52 7.17
N GLY A 107 1.35 -12.15 7.43
CA GLY A 107 0.68 -11.04 6.78
C GLY A 107 0.27 -11.33 5.35
N LEU A 108 0.12 -12.61 4.96
CA LEU A 108 -0.27 -13.03 3.62
C LEU A 108 -1.72 -13.52 3.61
N ILE A 109 -2.47 -13.11 2.60
CA ILE A 109 -3.84 -13.56 2.38
C ILE A 109 -3.79 -14.92 1.69
N THR A 110 -4.53 -15.86 2.24
CA THR A 110 -4.60 -17.24 1.72
C THR A 110 -5.98 -17.57 1.19
#